data_c87d057166eef32f1759a2d87037ed43
#
_entry.id   c87d057166eef32f1759a2d87037ed43
#
_cell.length_a   1.000
_cell.length_b   1.000
_cell.length_c   1.000
_cell.angle_alpha   90.00
_cell.angle_beta   90.00
_cell.angle_gamma   90.00
#
_symmetry.space_group_name_H-M   'P 1'
#
loop_
_entity.id
_entity.type
_entity.pdbx_description
1 polymer ?
#
loop_
_entity_poly.entity_id
_entity_poly.type
_entity_poly.pdbx_seq_one_letter_code
_entity_poly.pdbx_strand_id
1 'polypeptide(L)' 'MECTVSWTGATGTRSAMGFVAETGSGHVITMDGAPDTAKPENGGANMAPRPMETVLAGTGGCTAYDVVLILK' A
#
# COMPACT_ATOMS: atom_id res chain seq x y z
N MET A 1 -4.01 -13.71 -11.95
CA MET A 1 -3.76 -12.43 -11.25
C MET A 1 -2.64 -12.65 -10.25
N GLU A 2 -1.60 -11.88 -10.34
CA GLU A 2 -0.42 -12.05 -9.48
C GLU A 2 0.02 -10.71 -8.91
N CYS A 3 0.65 -10.79 -7.75
CA CYS A 3 1.20 -9.61 -7.10
C CYS A 3 2.41 -10.04 -6.28
N THR A 4 3.51 -9.31 -6.43
CA THR A 4 4.72 -9.55 -5.66
C THR A 4 4.93 -8.40 -4.70
N VAL A 5 5.04 -8.71 -3.42
CA VAL A 5 5.23 -7.71 -2.37
C VAL A 5 6.66 -7.81 -1.86
N SER A 6 7.36 -6.69 -1.85
CA SER A 6 8.74 -6.60 -1.39
C SER A 6 8.87 -5.57 -0.29
N TRP A 7 9.66 -5.90 0.73
CA TRP A 7 9.96 -5.01 1.82
C TRP A 7 11.12 -4.09 1.44
N THR A 8 10.91 -2.78 1.58
CA THR A 8 11.93 -1.80 1.21
C THR A 8 12.72 -1.28 2.40
N GLY A 9 12.44 -1.77 3.58
CA GLY A 9 12.91 -1.19 4.84
C GLY A 9 14.37 -1.34 5.16
N ALA A 10 15.16 -1.98 4.32
CA ALA A 10 16.58 -2.20 4.59
C ALA A 10 17.47 -1.05 4.13
N THR A 11 16.92 0.09 3.77
CA THR A 11 17.68 1.16 3.10
C THR A 11 18.13 2.28 4.02
N GLY A 12 18.24 2.02 5.32
CA GLY A 12 18.85 2.97 6.23
C GLY A 12 17.95 4.05 6.79
N THR A 13 16.66 3.98 6.55
CA THR A 13 15.71 4.88 7.18
C THR A 13 15.31 4.34 8.55
N ARG A 14 14.94 5.25 9.45
CA ARG A 14 14.55 4.86 10.79
C ARG A 14 13.28 4.03 10.85
N SER A 15 12.42 4.17 9.88
CA SER A 15 11.16 3.43 9.84
C SER A 15 11.20 2.46 8.69
N ALA A 16 11.38 1.20 9.04
CA ALA A 16 11.60 0.13 8.08
C ALA A 16 10.30 -0.61 7.76
N MET A 17 9.22 0.13 7.52
CA MET A 17 7.90 -0.48 7.27
C MET A 17 7.36 -0.17 5.88
N GLY A 18 8.23 0.18 4.96
CA GLY A 18 7.84 0.43 3.58
C GLY A 18 7.78 -0.86 2.76
N PHE A 19 6.77 -0.96 1.91
CA PHE A 19 6.59 -2.09 1.02
C PHE A 19 6.26 -1.62 -0.38
N VAL A 20 6.66 -2.40 -1.36
CA VAL A 20 6.32 -2.18 -2.76
C VAL A 20 5.65 -3.43 -3.28
N ALA A 21 4.48 -3.26 -3.88
CA ALA A 21 3.76 -4.35 -4.53
C ALA A 21 3.81 -4.16 -6.04
N GLU A 22 4.28 -5.18 -6.74
CA GLU A 22 4.27 -5.20 -8.21
C GLU A 22 3.10 -6.06 -8.66
N THR A 23 2.21 -5.47 -9.45
CA THR A 23 1.01 -6.16 -9.91
C THR A 23 1.26 -6.89 -11.23
N GLY A 24 0.49 -7.93 -11.49
CA GLY A 24 0.57 -8.66 -12.75
C GLY A 24 0.20 -7.81 -13.96
N SER A 25 -0.48 -6.68 -13.76
CA SER A 25 -0.81 -5.75 -14.83
C SER A 25 0.32 -4.75 -15.15
N GLY A 26 1.46 -4.84 -14.45
CA GLY A 26 2.61 -4.01 -14.73
C GLY A 26 2.64 -2.69 -13.97
N HIS A 27 1.93 -2.60 -12.87
CA HIS A 27 1.90 -1.39 -12.05
C HIS A 27 2.54 -1.64 -10.69
N VAL A 28 2.88 -0.55 -10.02
CA VAL A 28 3.52 -0.59 -8.70
C VAL A 28 2.65 0.16 -7.70
N ILE A 29 2.44 -0.47 -6.54
CA ILE A 29 1.73 0.15 -5.42
C ILE A 29 2.73 0.25 -4.27
N THR A 30 2.87 1.46 -3.72
CA THR A 30 3.72 1.68 -2.56
C THR A 30 2.87 1.74 -1.30
N MET A 31 3.40 1.20 -0.21
CA MET A 31 2.70 1.17 1.07
C MET A 31 3.68 1.49 2.18
N ASP A 32 3.21 2.10 3.24
CA ASP A 32 4.03 2.40 4.41
C ASP A 32 3.16 2.32 5.66
N GLY A 33 3.78 2.37 6.82
CA GLY A 33 3.08 2.37 8.09
C GLY A 33 2.90 3.76 8.68
N ALA A 34 2.00 3.86 9.63
CA ALA A 34 1.87 5.07 10.42
C ALA A 34 3.07 5.21 11.37
N PRO A 35 3.49 6.44 11.68
CA PRO A 35 4.55 6.64 12.66
C PRO A 35 4.12 6.13 14.04
N ASP A 36 5.05 5.50 14.74
CA ASP A 36 4.85 5.09 16.13
C ASP A 36 5.70 5.99 17.00
N THR A 37 5.07 6.89 17.74
CA THR A 37 5.78 7.85 18.56
C THR A 37 6.39 7.23 19.81
N ALA A 38 5.83 6.12 20.29
CA ALA A 38 6.35 5.42 21.47
C ALA A 38 7.55 4.53 21.11
N LYS A 39 7.46 3.86 19.96
CA LYS A 39 8.54 2.99 19.48
C LYS A 39 8.77 3.27 18.00
N PRO A 40 9.55 4.31 17.67
CA PRO A 40 9.74 4.72 16.27
C PRO A 40 10.26 3.60 15.37
N GLU A 41 10.99 2.64 15.93
CA GLU A 41 11.51 1.51 15.17
C GLU A 41 10.43 0.56 14.68
N ASN A 42 9.24 0.61 15.29
CA ASN A 42 8.12 -0.24 14.89
C ASN A 42 7.14 0.46 13.96
N GLY A 43 7.33 1.74 13.71
CA GLY A 43 6.43 2.51 12.87
C GLY A 43 6.99 2.77 11.49
N GLY A 44 6.16 3.31 10.62
CA GLY A 44 6.54 3.75 9.30
C GLY A 44 6.88 5.23 9.25
N ALA A 45 7.18 5.71 8.06
CA ALA A 45 7.49 7.12 7.82
C ALA A 45 6.30 7.90 7.27
N ASN A 46 5.17 7.27 7.09
CA ASN A 46 3.97 7.86 6.50
C ASN A 46 4.25 8.48 5.12
N MET A 47 5.08 7.81 4.34
CA MET A 47 5.44 8.28 3.00
C MET A 47 4.57 7.66 1.91
N ALA A 48 3.65 6.80 2.29
CA ALA A 48 2.75 6.12 1.37
C ALA A 48 1.50 5.67 2.13
N PRO A 49 0.45 5.25 1.43
CA PRO A 49 -0.75 4.75 2.10
C PRO A 49 -0.44 3.51 2.95
N ARG A 50 -1.21 3.35 3.99
CA ARG A 50 -1.13 2.14 4.82
C ARG A 50 -1.70 0.95 4.06
N PRO A 51 -1.20 -0.27 4.30
CA PRO A 51 -1.71 -1.46 3.58
C PRO A 51 -3.24 -1.62 3.66
N MET A 52 -3.83 -1.39 4.82
CA MET A 52 -5.29 -1.49 4.95
C MET A 52 -6.02 -0.41 4.16
N GLU A 53 -5.40 0.74 3.98
CA GLU A 53 -5.98 1.79 3.13
C GLU A 53 -6.00 1.35 1.67
N THR A 54 -5.01 0.61 1.22
CA THR A 54 -5.02 0.07 -0.15
C THR A 54 -6.10 -0.99 -0.34
N VAL A 55 -6.37 -1.79 0.68
CA VAL A 55 -7.48 -2.75 0.64
C VAL A 55 -8.81 -2.01 0.53
N LEU A 56 -8.99 -0.98 1.33
CA LEU A 56 -10.20 -0.16 1.30
C LEU A 56 -10.36 0.54 -0.05
N ALA A 57 -9.30 1.11 -0.56
CA ALA A 57 -9.31 1.78 -1.87
C ALA A 57 -9.62 0.78 -2.99
N GLY A 58 -9.07 -0.43 -2.92
CA GLY A 58 -9.33 -1.47 -3.90
C GLY A 58 -10.79 -1.93 -3.87
N THR A 59 -11.35 -2.09 -2.68
CA THR A 59 -12.76 -2.45 -2.53
C THR A 59 -13.66 -1.36 -3.12
N GLY A 60 -13.37 -0.10 -2.81
CA GLY A 60 -14.10 1.03 -3.38
C GLY A 60 -13.95 1.10 -4.89
N GLY A 61 -12.75 0.85 -5.38
CA GLY A 61 -12.47 0.85 -6.82
C GLY A 61 -13.25 -0.23 -7.56
N CYS A 62 -13.32 -1.43 -7.00
CA CYS A 62 -14.09 -2.51 -7.59
C CYS A 62 -15.58 -2.15 -7.66
N THR A 63 -16.11 -1.59 -6.59
CA THR A 63 -17.52 -1.17 -6.55
C THR A 63 -17.78 -0.06 -7.54
N ALA A 64 -16.91 0.93 -7.59
CA ALA A 64 -17.06 2.05 -8.52
C ALA A 64 -16.97 1.60 -9.96
N TYR A 65 -16.09 0.65 -10.27
CA TYR A 65 -15.95 0.10 -11.61
C TYR A 65 -17.26 -0.54 -12.07
N ASP A 66 -17.87 -1.35 -11.19
CA ASP A 66 -19.12 -2.02 -11.51
C ASP A 66 -20.26 -1.01 -11.70
N VAL A 67 -20.33 0.00 -10.86
CA VAL A 67 -21.35 1.05 -10.98
C VAL A 67 -21.21 1.79 -12.32
N VAL A 68 -20.00 2.19 -12.66
CA VAL A 68 -19.76 2.88 -13.92
C VAL A 68 -20.11 1.99 -15.11
N LEU A 69 -19.77 0.71 -15.03
CA LEU A 69 -20.05 -0.24 -16.10
C LEU A 69 -21.56 -0.39 -16.32
N ILE A 70 -22.33 -0.42 -15.24
CA ILE A 70 -23.80 -0.53 -15.32
C ILE A 70 -24.40 0.75 -15.87
N LEU A 71 -23.89 1.91 -15.47
CA LEU A 71 -24.43 3.21 -15.87
C LEU A 71 -24.05 3.61 -17.30
N LYS A 72 -23.05 2.98 -17.85
CA LYS A 72 -22.67 3.21 -19.24
C LYS A 72 -23.68 2.56 -20.16
#